data_b5ef46eba10aa18d54a20210afb27f78
#
_entry.id   b5ef46eba10aa18d54a20210afb27f78
#
_cell.length_a   1.000
_cell.length_b   1.000
_cell.length_c   1.000
_cell.angle_alpha   90.00
_cell.angle_beta   90.00
_cell.angle_gamma   90.00
#
_symmetry.space_group_name_H-M   'P 1'
#
loop_
_entity.id
_entity.type
_entity.pdbx_description
1 polymer ?
#
loop_
_entity_poly.entity_id
_entity_poly.type
_entity_poly.pdbx_seq_one_letter_code
_entity_poly.pdbx_strand_id
1 'polypeptide(L)'
;MNLQDRALLPEEMRHTYSVCPVCLKRIPAKREERDGQIYLVKTCPEHGTFSSVIWRNKRKFADWRGERPAVGENENLNCPAGCGLCAEHRRATCCTLLEITARCNMNCTFCFAEPDGAQDPSLDTVKRWINDLTEPGKTLLQLSGGEPTVRDDLPEIVAYAKQAGCKYVQLNSNGLRLAEDEAFVKRLADAGLSFVFMQFDGVDDAVYEKLRRRPMLEVKKRAIEQCGRYGIGVTLVPVIVPGVNTEQIGDIIRFAIQRSPYVRGVHFQPVSYFGRIPELPADDDRYTLDELLEAVVSQSGGLIKEEQIAPSCCDHPMCGFHGDFIVMPGDKLMPLTNYSGKTETEPEGEGCCCGPDPAEKNREFVGRRWERRDLEETCCCGEKEPEREACCCGGTQPEPGSCCCGETQPEPESCCCEEESVDITNMEDFLKRAKSHGFTITSMAFQDAGNLDIERLRQCSLHVYKDGKKIPFCAYYLSPMERGR
;
A
#
# COMPACT_ATOMS: atom_id res chain seq x y z
N MET A 1 -38.55 9.92 -16.88
CA MET A 1 -37.17 10.25 -17.27
C MET A 1 -36.83 9.39 -18.47
N ASN A 2 -36.62 10.02 -19.63
CA ASN A 2 -36.41 9.32 -20.88
C ASN A 2 -35.10 8.53 -20.85
N LEU A 3 -35.13 7.28 -21.34
CA LEU A 3 -33.97 6.38 -21.49
C LEU A 3 -32.87 6.90 -22.45
N GLN A 4 -33.07 8.08 -23.04
CA GLN A 4 -32.18 8.69 -24.04
C GLN A 4 -31.13 9.67 -23.47
N ASP A 5 -31.16 10.02 -22.18
CA ASP A 5 -30.22 10.96 -21.55
C ASP A 5 -29.13 10.30 -20.68
N ARG A 6 -28.88 8.98 -20.82
CA ARG A 6 -27.69 8.36 -20.27
C ARG A 6 -26.51 8.75 -21.12
N ALA A 7 -25.68 9.66 -20.63
CA ALA A 7 -24.43 10.01 -21.26
C ALA A 7 -23.56 8.75 -21.40
N LEU A 8 -23.53 8.19 -22.61
CA LEU A 8 -22.62 7.09 -22.93
C LEU A 8 -21.19 7.53 -22.68
N LEU A 9 -20.33 6.61 -22.23
CA LEU A 9 -18.89 6.88 -22.11
C LEU A 9 -18.38 7.53 -23.42
N PRO A 10 -17.55 8.57 -23.34
CA PRO A 10 -16.86 9.15 -24.50
C PRO A 10 -16.18 8.05 -25.34
N GLU A 11 -16.17 8.18 -26.65
CA GLU A 11 -15.65 7.16 -27.58
C GLU A 11 -14.18 6.80 -27.25
N GLU A 12 -13.37 7.80 -26.96
CA GLU A 12 -11.96 7.66 -26.54
C GLU A 12 -11.77 6.86 -25.25
N MET A 13 -12.79 6.78 -24.40
CA MET A 13 -12.76 6.00 -23.16
C MET A 13 -13.25 4.57 -23.34
N ARG A 14 -13.89 4.22 -24.48
CA ARG A 14 -14.51 2.92 -24.68
C ARG A 14 -13.52 1.84 -25.06
N HIS A 15 -12.53 2.13 -25.90
CA HIS A 15 -11.63 1.14 -26.46
C HIS A 15 -10.35 1.01 -25.64
N THR A 16 -9.88 -0.23 -25.49
CA THR A 16 -8.60 -0.57 -24.88
C THR A 16 -8.15 -1.96 -25.35
N TYR A 17 -7.09 -2.48 -24.77
CA TYR A 17 -6.65 -3.85 -24.90
C TYR A 17 -6.60 -4.55 -23.56
N SER A 18 -6.78 -5.86 -23.58
CA SER A 18 -6.74 -6.73 -22.41
C SER A 18 -6.05 -8.05 -22.75
N VAL A 19 -6.17 -9.03 -21.88
CA VAL A 19 -5.77 -10.42 -22.15
C VAL A 19 -6.95 -11.36 -22.02
N CYS A 20 -6.89 -12.47 -22.75
CA CYS A 20 -7.79 -13.59 -22.52
C CYS A 20 -7.53 -14.19 -21.13
N PRO A 21 -8.55 -14.38 -20.28
CA PRO A 21 -8.34 -14.93 -18.93
C PRO A 21 -7.82 -16.37 -18.93
N VAL A 22 -7.96 -17.10 -20.04
CA VAL A 22 -7.55 -18.51 -20.16
C VAL A 22 -6.15 -18.64 -20.76
N CYS A 23 -5.90 -18.08 -21.95
CA CYS A 23 -4.62 -18.25 -22.64
C CYS A 23 -3.66 -17.06 -22.51
N LEU A 24 -4.04 -16.00 -21.83
CA LEU A 24 -3.29 -14.75 -21.61
C LEU A 24 -2.87 -14.03 -22.91
N LYS A 25 -3.32 -14.46 -24.09
CA LYS A 25 -3.08 -13.73 -25.34
C LYS A 25 -3.73 -12.35 -25.26
N ARG A 26 -3.01 -11.32 -25.71
CA ARG A 26 -3.54 -9.97 -25.85
C ARG A 26 -4.69 -9.95 -26.86
N ILE A 27 -5.79 -9.33 -26.47
CA ILE A 27 -7.01 -9.19 -27.29
C ILE A 27 -7.59 -7.78 -27.15
N PRO A 28 -8.30 -7.27 -28.16
CA PRO A 28 -9.07 -6.02 -28.03
C PRO A 28 -10.13 -6.15 -26.93
N ALA A 29 -10.38 -5.04 -26.26
CA ALA A 29 -11.38 -4.95 -25.19
C ALA A 29 -12.15 -3.62 -25.28
N LYS A 30 -13.34 -3.60 -24.68
CA LYS A 30 -14.20 -2.42 -24.60
C LYS A 30 -14.64 -2.19 -23.17
N ARG A 31 -14.72 -0.93 -22.75
CA ARG A 31 -15.41 -0.52 -21.53
C ARG A 31 -16.84 -0.19 -21.91
N GLU A 32 -17.79 -0.95 -21.40
CA GLU A 32 -19.22 -0.83 -21.68
C GLU A 32 -19.98 -0.45 -20.40
N GLU A 33 -20.86 0.52 -20.50
CA GLU A 33 -21.79 0.85 -19.43
C GLU A 33 -23.05 -0.03 -19.54
N ARG A 34 -23.37 -0.75 -18.45
CA ARG A 34 -24.57 -1.58 -18.33
C ARG A 34 -25.18 -1.34 -16.95
N ASP A 35 -26.46 -0.98 -16.91
CA ASP A 35 -27.19 -0.72 -15.68
C ASP A 35 -26.48 0.24 -14.70
N GLY A 36 -25.78 1.24 -15.25
CA GLY A 36 -25.06 2.24 -14.50
C GLY A 36 -23.67 1.76 -13.99
N GLN A 37 -23.21 0.58 -14.35
CA GLN A 37 -21.89 0.04 -14.01
C GLN A 37 -21.01 -0.05 -15.26
N ILE A 38 -19.70 0.00 -15.09
CA ILE A 38 -18.75 -0.13 -16.18
C ILE A 38 -18.14 -1.52 -16.16
N TYR A 39 -18.20 -2.19 -17.30
CA TYR A 39 -17.65 -3.53 -17.54
C TYR A 39 -16.50 -3.47 -18.54
N LEU A 40 -15.48 -4.28 -18.31
CA LEU A 40 -14.47 -4.59 -19.31
C LEU A 40 -14.90 -5.84 -20.06
N VAL A 41 -15.26 -5.67 -21.33
CA VAL A 41 -15.74 -6.74 -22.22
C VAL A 41 -14.69 -7.06 -23.26
N LYS A 42 -14.40 -8.33 -23.46
CA LYS A 42 -13.36 -8.81 -24.37
C LYS A 42 -13.72 -10.17 -24.96
N THR A 43 -13.33 -10.41 -26.21
CA THR A 43 -13.62 -11.66 -26.92
C THR A 43 -12.33 -12.30 -27.41
N CYS A 44 -12.06 -13.51 -26.95
CA CYS A 44 -10.98 -14.35 -27.44
C CYS A 44 -11.54 -15.25 -28.58
N PRO A 45 -10.86 -15.34 -29.73
CA PRO A 45 -11.31 -16.24 -30.83
C PRO A 45 -11.36 -17.72 -30.42
N GLU A 46 -10.52 -18.13 -29.45
CA GLU A 46 -10.42 -19.53 -29.01
C GLU A 46 -11.30 -19.84 -27.78
N HIS A 47 -11.57 -18.83 -26.90
CA HIS A 47 -12.17 -19.07 -25.59
C HIS A 47 -13.49 -18.30 -25.37
N GLY A 48 -13.97 -17.55 -26.38
CA GLY A 48 -15.23 -16.82 -26.31
C GLY A 48 -15.15 -15.48 -25.61
N THR A 49 -16.32 -14.98 -25.17
CA THR A 49 -16.48 -13.63 -24.60
C THR A 49 -16.45 -13.66 -23.08
N PHE A 50 -15.72 -12.71 -22.51
CA PHE A 50 -15.58 -12.47 -21.08
C PHE A 50 -16.02 -11.05 -20.75
N SER A 51 -16.59 -10.88 -19.56
CA SER A 51 -17.02 -9.60 -19.03
C SER A 51 -16.67 -9.56 -17.54
N SER A 52 -16.13 -8.45 -17.06
CA SER A 52 -15.84 -8.25 -15.64
C SER A 52 -16.20 -6.83 -15.25
N VAL A 53 -16.89 -6.64 -14.13
CA VAL A 53 -17.14 -5.31 -13.57
C VAL A 53 -15.82 -4.67 -13.16
N ILE A 54 -15.62 -3.39 -13.52
CA ILE A 54 -14.42 -2.62 -13.18
C ILE A 54 -14.74 -1.33 -12.40
N TRP A 55 -16.04 -0.92 -12.38
CA TRP A 55 -16.50 0.30 -11.72
C TRP A 55 -18.02 0.23 -11.52
N ARG A 56 -18.50 0.55 -10.32
CA ARG A 56 -19.92 0.48 -10.00
C ARG A 56 -20.64 1.84 -9.96
N ASN A 57 -19.96 2.88 -10.45
CA ASN A 57 -20.45 4.27 -10.53
C ASN A 57 -20.91 4.86 -9.18
N LYS A 58 -20.27 4.47 -8.09
CA LYS A 58 -20.35 5.19 -6.81
C LYS A 58 -19.80 6.62 -6.95
N ARG A 59 -18.86 6.80 -7.87
CA ARG A 59 -18.41 8.02 -8.48
C ARG A 59 -18.46 7.91 -9.99
N LYS A 60 -18.62 9.03 -10.72
CA LYS A 60 -18.58 8.99 -12.19
C LYS A 60 -17.22 8.53 -12.67
N PHE A 61 -17.22 7.48 -13.47
CA PHE A 61 -16.02 6.87 -14.04
C PHE A 61 -15.16 7.88 -14.81
N ALA A 62 -15.79 8.66 -15.70
CA ALA A 62 -15.09 9.61 -16.54
C ALA A 62 -14.39 10.72 -15.73
N ASP A 63 -15.07 11.24 -14.70
CA ASP A 63 -14.51 12.29 -13.83
C ASP A 63 -13.29 11.79 -13.06
N TRP A 64 -13.33 10.54 -12.55
CA TRP A 64 -12.23 9.94 -11.81
C TRP A 64 -11.06 9.55 -12.71
N ARG A 65 -11.35 8.94 -13.85
CA ARG A 65 -10.32 8.52 -14.81
C ARG A 65 -9.59 9.73 -15.41
N GLY A 66 -10.30 10.80 -15.66
CA GLY A 66 -9.82 11.98 -16.41
C GLY A 66 -9.47 11.65 -17.86
N GLU A 67 -9.00 12.65 -18.59
CA GLU A 67 -8.52 12.48 -19.96
C GLU A 67 -7.17 11.77 -19.97
N ARG A 68 -7.06 10.72 -20.76
CA ARG A 68 -5.84 9.90 -20.91
C ARG A 68 -5.68 9.49 -22.37
N PRO A 69 -4.45 9.45 -22.88
CA PRO A 69 -4.21 8.97 -24.24
C PRO A 69 -4.67 7.52 -24.40
N ALA A 70 -5.38 7.22 -25.47
CA ALA A 70 -5.78 5.87 -25.81
C ALA A 70 -4.56 4.99 -26.13
N VAL A 71 -4.72 3.69 -25.99
CA VAL A 71 -3.74 2.71 -26.45
C VAL A 71 -3.89 2.53 -27.97
N GLY A 72 -2.86 2.86 -28.73
CA GLY A 72 -2.86 2.74 -30.19
C GLY A 72 -2.81 1.28 -30.67
N GLU A 73 -3.35 1.03 -31.87
CA GLU A 73 -3.37 -0.31 -32.48
C GLU A 73 -1.98 -0.82 -32.84
N ASN A 74 -1.07 0.09 -33.26
CA ASN A 74 0.28 -0.23 -33.71
C ASN A 74 1.34 -0.31 -32.61
N GLU A 75 0.92 -0.26 -31.33
CA GLU A 75 1.83 -0.36 -30.22
C GLU A 75 2.26 -1.81 -29.95
N ASN A 76 3.40 -1.97 -29.23
CA ASN A 76 4.01 -3.25 -28.97
C ASN A 76 3.02 -4.36 -28.60
N LEU A 77 2.80 -5.30 -29.50
CA LEU A 77 1.84 -6.38 -29.34
C LEU A 77 2.22 -7.42 -28.27
N ASN A 78 3.44 -7.39 -27.78
CA ASN A 78 3.91 -8.34 -26.76
C ASN A 78 3.56 -7.94 -25.32
N CYS A 79 2.96 -6.78 -25.08
CA CYS A 79 2.47 -6.41 -23.76
C CYS A 79 1.21 -7.21 -23.40
N PRO A 80 1.13 -7.88 -22.23
CA PRO A 80 2.08 -7.89 -21.12
C PRO A 80 3.17 -8.97 -21.16
N ALA A 81 3.11 -9.96 -22.06
CA ALA A 81 3.97 -11.16 -22.07
C ALA A 81 5.47 -10.84 -22.24
N GLY A 82 5.81 -9.76 -22.94
CA GLY A 82 7.19 -9.33 -23.17
C GLY A 82 7.66 -8.21 -22.21
N CYS A 83 6.96 -8.00 -21.09
CA CYS A 83 7.21 -6.86 -20.23
C CYS A 83 8.61 -6.82 -19.63
N GLY A 84 9.13 -5.60 -19.48
CA GLY A 84 10.44 -5.23 -18.98
C GLY A 84 10.68 -3.76 -19.25
N LEU A 85 9.71 -2.88 -18.93
CA LEU A 85 9.73 -1.43 -19.17
C LEU A 85 10.13 -1.09 -20.63
N CYS A 86 9.34 -1.56 -21.57
CA CYS A 86 9.51 -1.23 -23.00
C CYS A 86 9.25 0.25 -23.26
N ALA A 87 9.55 0.73 -24.49
CA ALA A 87 9.36 2.13 -24.89
C ALA A 87 7.89 2.62 -24.76
N GLU A 88 6.93 1.70 -24.71
CA GLU A 88 5.51 2.01 -24.52
C GLU A 88 5.11 2.24 -23.05
N HIS A 89 6.00 1.96 -22.11
CA HIS A 89 5.76 2.18 -20.69
C HIS A 89 5.92 3.66 -20.36
N ARG A 90 4.93 4.26 -19.69
CA ARG A 90 4.78 5.71 -19.58
C ARG A 90 5.18 6.28 -18.22
N ARG A 91 5.55 5.42 -17.26
CA ARG A 91 5.89 5.85 -15.90
C ARG A 91 7.24 5.29 -15.47
N ALA A 92 8.02 6.12 -14.80
CA ALA A 92 9.23 5.66 -14.13
C ALA A 92 8.89 4.78 -12.91
N THR A 93 9.86 4.03 -12.44
CA THR A 93 9.70 3.17 -11.25
C THR A 93 9.61 4.02 -9.98
N CYS A 94 8.47 4.00 -9.30
CA CYS A 94 8.34 4.56 -7.96
C CYS A 94 8.95 3.62 -6.92
N CYS A 95 8.66 2.33 -7.03
CA CYS A 95 9.00 1.31 -6.07
C CYS A 95 9.36 0.00 -6.77
N THR A 96 10.41 -0.67 -6.32
CA THR A 96 10.83 -1.98 -6.84
C THR A 96 10.62 -3.05 -5.79
N LEU A 97 9.76 -4.02 -6.08
CA LEU A 97 9.57 -5.21 -5.27
C LEU A 97 10.60 -6.27 -5.65
N LEU A 98 11.25 -6.84 -4.64
CA LEU A 98 12.21 -7.92 -4.76
C LEU A 98 11.75 -9.12 -3.92
N GLU A 99 11.47 -10.24 -4.58
CA GLU A 99 11.17 -11.51 -3.92
C GLU A 99 12.48 -12.17 -3.46
N ILE A 100 12.69 -12.21 -2.14
CA ILE A 100 13.92 -12.76 -1.54
C ILE A 100 13.76 -14.18 -1.01
N THR A 101 12.53 -14.70 -0.99
CA THR A 101 12.21 -16.07 -0.57
C THR A 101 10.89 -16.52 -1.19
N ALA A 102 10.79 -17.81 -1.52
CA ALA A 102 9.53 -18.46 -1.87
C ALA A 102 8.88 -19.14 -0.64
N ARG A 103 9.57 -19.21 0.51
CA ARG A 103 9.04 -19.81 1.74
C ARG A 103 8.08 -18.87 2.46
N CYS A 104 7.06 -19.47 3.09
CA CYS A 104 6.12 -18.74 3.93
C CYS A 104 5.70 -19.61 5.13
N ASN A 105 5.51 -18.97 6.29
CA ASN A 105 5.02 -19.62 7.52
C ASN A 105 3.48 -19.56 7.65
N MET A 106 2.77 -19.18 6.56
CA MET A 106 1.31 -19.15 6.50
C MET A 106 0.79 -19.83 5.22
N ASN A 107 -0.50 -20.21 5.24
CA ASN A 107 -1.21 -20.79 4.10
C ASN A 107 -2.53 -20.03 3.85
N CYS A 108 -2.42 -18.79 3.42
CA CYS A 108 -3.56 -17.88 3.21
C CYS A 108 -4.52 -18.38 2.13
N THR A 109 -5.81 -17.99 2.24
CA THR A 109 -6.85 -18.30 1.25
C THR A 109 -6.57 -17.63 -0.09
N PHE A 110 -6.12 -16.37 -0.07
CA PHE A 110 -5.66 -15.62 -1.24
C PHE A 110 -4.16 -15.40 -1.11
N CYS A 111 -3.38 -15.73 -2.14
CA CYS A 111 -1.93 -15.52 -2.15
C CYS A 111 -1.41 -15.36 -3.57
N PHE A 112 -0.84 -14.20 -3.88
CA PHE A 112 -0.26 -13.94 -5.20
C PHE A 112 1.13 -14.56 -5.39
N ALA A 113 1.89 -14.76 -4.30
CA ALA A 113 3.28 -15.22 -4.34
C ALA A 113 3.43 -16.74 -4.47
N GLU A 114 2.36 -17.49 -4.48
CA GLU A 114 2.26 -18.95 -4.63
C GLU A 114 3.55 -19.72 -4.27
N PRO A 115 3.78 -20.03 -2.96
CA PRO A 115 5.00 -20.68 -2.50
C PRO A 115 5.17 -22.03 -3.19
N ASP A 116 6.20 -22.17 -3.99
CA ASP A 116 6.49 -23.41 -4.75
C ASP A 116 7.48 -24.34 -4.07
N GLY A 117 7.92 -23.99 -2.85
CA GLY A 117 8.92 -24.74 -2.09
C GLY A 117 10.34 -24.67 -2.65
N ALA A 118 10.58 -23.79 -3.60
CA ALA A 118 11.91 -23.56 -4.17
C ALA A 118 12.92 -23.16 -3.08
N GLN A 119 14.18 -23.48 -3.33
CA GLN A 119 15.27 -23.07 -2.46
C GLN A 119 15.45 -21.55 -2.51
N ASP A 120 15.63 -20.92 -1.36
CA ASP A 120 15.90 -19.48 -1.29
C ASP A 120 17.14 -19.10 -2.10
N PRO A 121 17.14 -17.95 -2.77
CA PRO A 121 18.35 -17.41 -3.36
C PRO A 121 19.40 -17.15 -2.28
N SER A 122 20.66 -17.43 -2.60
CA SER A 122 21.78 -17.15 -1.70
C SER A 122 21.84 -15.65 -1.38
N LEU A 123 22.44 -15.30 -0.24
CA LEU A 123 22.66 -13.91 0.13
C LEU A 123 23.44 -13.14 -0.96
N ASP A 124 24.45 -13.77 -1.56
CA ASP A 124 25.23 -13.14 -2.66
C ASP A 124 24.39 -12.92 -3.91
N THR A 125 23.42 -13.80 -4.19
CA THR A 125 22.48 -13.61 -5.29
C THR A 125 21.57 -12.42 -5.02
N VAL A 126 21.01 -12.31 -3.80
CA VAL A 126 20.18 -11.17 -3.39
C VAL A 126 20.99 -9.86 -3.45
N LYS A 127 22.23 -9.85 -2.98
CA LYS A 127 23.12 -8.69 -3.06
C LYS A 127 23.38 -8.24 -4.50
N ARG A 128 23.59 -9.18 -5.43
CA ARG A 128 23.72 -8.84 -6.86
C ARG A 128 22.44 -8.19 -7.39
N TRP A 129 21.28 -8.75 -7.11
CA TRP A 129 19.99 -8.17 -7.52
C TRP A 129 19.79 -6.77 -6.96
N ILE A 130 20.17 -6.54 -5.69
CA ILE A 130 20.10 -5.21 -5.07
C ILE A 130 20.99 -4.21 -5.84
N ASN A 131 22.23 -4.61 -6.19
CA ASN A 131 23.11 -3.74 -6.98
C ASN A 131 22.53 -3.42 -8.36
N ASP A 132 21.98 -4.43 -9.04
CA ASP A 132 21.41 -4.27 -10.39
C ASP A 132 20.20 -3.33 -10.44
N LEU A 133 19.38 -3.32 -9.38
CA LEU A 133 18.15 -2.52 -9.35
C LEU A 133 18.32 -1.14 -8.69
N THR A 134 19.43 -0.91 -7.95
CA THR A 134 19.58 0.29 -7.12
C THR A 134 20.11 1.47 -7.92
N GLU A 135 19.37 2.57 -7.87
CA GLU A 135 19.83 3.92 -8.21
C GLU A 135 20.09 4.65 -6.88
N PRO A 136 21.36 4.94 -6.53
CA PRO A 136 21.72 5.50 -5.24
C PRO A 136 20.96 6.79 -4.91
N GLY A 137 20.40 6.87 -3.71
CA GLY A 137 19.59 8.00 -3.23
C GLY A 137 18.18 8.10 -3.82
N LYS A 138 17.80 7.18 -4.75
CA LYS A 138 16.48 7.22 -5.41
C LYS A 138 15.64 5.97 -5.15
N THR A 139 16.22 4.80 -5.00
CA THR A 139 15.49 3.54 -4.94
C THR A 139 14.68 3.39 -3.65
N LEU A 140 13.39 3.11 -3.77
CA LEU A 140 12.55 2.50 -2.76
C LEU A 140 12.48 0.99 -3.07
N LEU A 141 13.10 0.19 -2.22
CA LEU A 141 13.13 -1.27 -2.33
C LEU A 141 12.08 -1.88 -1.41
N GLN A 142 11.19 -2.72 -1.97
CA GLN A 142 10.25 -3.54 -1.20
C GLN A 142 10.76 -4.98 -1.13
N LEU A 143 11.17 -5.43 0.05
CA LEU A 143 11.51 -6.82 0.31
C LEU A 143 10.23 -7.63 0.51
N SER A 144 10.04 -8.65 -0.31
CA SER A 144 8.82 -9.47 -0.39
C SER A 144 9.15 -10.92 -0.77
N GLY A 145 8.14 -11.65 -1.24
CA GLY A 145 8.19 -13.07 -1.62
C GLY A 145 7.07 -13.83 -0.94
N GLY A 146 7.34 -15.01 -0.36
CA GLY A 146 6.41 -15.68 0.55
C GLY A 146 6.27 -14.85 1.84
N GLU A 147 7.16 -15.07 2.81
CA GLU A 147 7.29 -14.22 4.01
C GLU A 147 8.79 -13.92 4.25
N PRO A 148 9.25 -12.70 4.01
CA PRO A 148 10.67 -12.36 4.15
C PRO A 148 11.27 -12.63 5.52
N THR A 149 10.48 -12.51 6.59
CA THR A 149 10.94 -12.69 7.96
C THR A 149 11.30 -14.15 8.30
N VAL A 150 11.00 -15.13 7.43
CA VAL A 150 11.47 -16.51 7.63
C VAL A 150 12.96 -16.68 7.35
N ARG A 151 13.60 -15.65 6.73
CA ARG A 151 15.05 -15.60 6.52
C ARG A 151 15.74 -15.03 7.75
N ASP A 152 16.76 -15.74 8.25
CA ASP A 152 17.55 -15.27 9.40
C ASP A 152 18.55 -14.17 9.02
N ASP A 153 18.96 -14.16 7.75
CA ASP A 153 19.87 -13.15 7.15
C ASP A 153 19.15 -11.89 6.64
N LEU A 154 17.84 -11.74 6.89
CA LEU A 154 17.08 -10.56 6.47
C LEU A 154 17.69 -9.24 6.98
N PRO A 155 18.16 -9.10 8.24
CA PRO A 155 18.83 -7.88 8.69
C PRO A 155 20.09 -7.56 7.87
N GLU A 156 20.86 -8.56 7.43
CA GLU A 156 22.02 -8.37 6.56
C GLU A 156 21.62 -7.88 5.17
N ILE A 157 20.51 -8.39 4.63
CA ILE A 157 19.94 -7.94 3.34
C ILE A 157 19.52 -6.46 3.45
N VAL A 158 18.86 -6.07 4.54
CA VAL A 158 18.43 -4.67 4.80
C VAL A 158 19.66 -3.76 4.89
N ALA A 159 20.66 -4.13 5.70
CA ALA A 159 21.89 -3.37 5.86
C ALA A 159 22.61 -3.20 4.52
N TYR A 160 22.70 -4.26 3.73
CA TYR A 160 23.32 -4.22 2.41
C TYR A 160 22.56 -3.29 1.44
N ALA A 161 21.22 -3.34 1.43
CA ALA A 161 20.43 -2.46 0.60
C ALA A 161 20.65 -0.97 0.94
N LYS A 162 20.74 -0.65 2.24
CA LYS A 162 21.07 0.71 2.68
C LYS A 162 22.49 1.10 2.26
N GLN A 163 23.47 0.21 2.41
CA GLN A 163 24.86 0.44 1.98
C GLN A 163 24.97 0.63 0.47
N ALA A 164 24.21 -0.13 -0.33
CA ALA A 164 24.16 0.00 -1.79
C ALA A 164 23.52 1.33 -2.25
N GLY A 165 22.90 2.08 -1.34
CA GLY A 165 22.33 3.40 -1.60
C GLY A 165 20.83 3.41 -1.80
N CYS A 166 20.08 2.34 -1.44
CA CYS A 166 18.62 2.40 -1.40
C CYS A 166 18.19 3.49 -0.43
N LYS A 167 17.38 4.45 -0.90
CA LYS A 167 16.89 5.55 -0.06
C LYS A 167 15.96 5.03 1.02
N TYR A 168 15.02 4.18 0.62
CA TYR A 168 14.08 3.52 1.51
C TYR A 168 14.13 2.01 1.31
N VAL A 169 14.08 1.27 2.42
CA VAL A 169 13.93 -0.18 2.44
C VAL A 169 12.65 -0.51 3.19
N GLN A 170 11.68 -1.06 2.48
CA GLN A 170 10.38 -1.48 2.99
C GLN A 170 10.35 -3.00 3.15
N LEU A 171 9.73 -3.48 4.20
CA LEU A 171 9.47 -4.89 4.44
C LEU A 171 7.96 -5.17 4.32
N ASN A 172 7.58 -6.08 3.42
CA ASN A 172 6.23 -6.64 3.40
C ASN A 172 6.19 -7.86 4.31
N SER A 173 5.32 -7.88 5.32
CA SER A 173 5.29 -8.98 6.30
C SER A 173 3.90 -9.29 6.83
N ASN A 174 3.69 -10.58 7.15
CA ASN A 174 2.52 -11.04 7.89
C ASN A 174 2.60 -10.73 9.40
N GLY A 175 3.73 -10.27 9.92
CA GLY A 175 3.93 -9.82 11.29
C GLY A 175 4.17 -10.92 12.35
N LEU A 176 4.13 -12.21 11.99
CA LEU A 176 4.33 -13.29 12.96
C LEU A 176 5.66 -13.17 13.70
N ARG A 177 6.77 -13.21 12.98
CA ARG A 177 8.10 -13.11 13.60
C ARG A 177 8.33 -11.74 14.24
N LEU A 178 7.77 -10.69 13.68
CA LEU A 178 7.87 -9.34 14.28
C LEU A 178 7.18 -9.26 15.65
N ALA A 179 6.17 -10.09 15.90
CA ALA A 179 5.48 -10.18 17.19
C ALA A 179 6.18 -11.11 18.19
N GLU A 180 6.96 -12.09 17.74
CA GLU A 180 7.51 -13.16 18.56
C GLU A 180 8.99 -12.96 18.92
N ASP A 181 9.76 -12.25 18.06
CA ASP A 181 11.21 -12.12 18.16
C ASP A 181 11.60 -10.61 18.21
N GLU A 182 11.57 -10.04 19.42
CA GLU A 182 11.93 -8.65 19.66
C GLU A 182 13.38 -8.35 19.25
N ALA A 183 14.30 -9.29 19.52
CA ALA A 183 15.70 -9.12 19.11
C ALA A 183 15.88 -9.06 17.60
N PHE A 184 15.03 -9.78 16.86
CA PHE A 184 15.01 -9.69 15.40
C PHE A 184 14.52 -8.32 14.91
N VAL A 185 13.45 -7.77 15.52
CA VAL A 185 12.95 -6.42 15.20
C VAL A 185 14.03 -5.38 15.47
N LYS A 186 14.73 -5.46 16.62
CA LYS A 186 15.86 -4.58 16.93
C LYS A 186 16.95 -4.65 15.87
N ARG A 187 17.35 -5.86 15.44
CA ARG A 187 18.36 -6.02 14.37
C ARG A 187 17.91 -5.41 13.04
N LEU A 188 16.62 -5.48 12.69
CA LEU A 188 16.07 -4.83 11.51
C LEU A 188 16.14 -3.30 11.61
N ALA A 189 15.84 -2.74 12.77
CA ALA A 189 15.97 -1.30 13.04
C ALA A 189 17.43 -0.85 12.94
N ASP A 190 18.34 -1.56 13.61
CA ASP A 190 19.79 -1.29 13.57
C ASP A 190 20.36 -1.40 12.14
N ALA A 191 19.80 -2.28 11.30
CA ALA A 191 20.13 -2.41 9.88
C ALA A 191 19.60 -1.28 8.99
N GLY A 192 18.73 -0.42 9.51
CA GLY A 192 18.17 0.72 8.79
C GLY A 192 16.90 0.43 8.00
N LEU A 193 16.07 -0.54 8.46
CA LEU A 193 14.74 -0.76 7.88
C LEU A 193 13.90 0.51 8.00
N SER A 194 13.37 1.01 6.90
CA SER A 194 12.66 2.29 6.90
C SER A 194 11.24 2.16 7.44
N PHE A 195 10.49 1.14 7.02
CA PHE A 195 9.11 0.88 7.47
C PHE A 195 8.63 -0.51 7.07
N VAL A 196 7.52 -0.94 7.69
CA VAL A 196 6.87 -2.22 7.44
C VAL A 196 5.49 -2.00 6.80
N PHE A 197 5.25 -2.67 5.67
CA PHE A 197 3.91 -2.95 5.16
C PHE A 197 3.41 -4.21 5.84
N MET A 198 2.54 -4.03 6.83
CA MET A 198 2.02 -5.13 7.62
C MET A 198 0.65 -5.55 7.11
N GLN A 199 0.53 -6.77 6.65
CA GLN A 199 -0.75 -7.37 6.33
C GLN A 199 -1.69 -7.27 7.55
N PHE A 200 -2.88 -6.67 7.37
CA PHE A 200 -3.84 -6.39 8.45
C PHE A 200 -5.26 -6.33 7.90
N ASP A 201 -6.04 -7.41 7.99
CA ASP A 201 -7.30 -7.53 7.24
C ASP A 201 -8.55 -7.12 8.01
N GLY A 202 -8.47 -6.98 9.33
CA GLY A 202 -9.63 -6.64 10.14
C GLY A 202 -9.30 -6.44 11.62
N VAL A 203 -10.32 -6.06 12.38
CA VAL A 203 -10.23 -5.77 13.82
C VAL A 203 -10.79 -6.90 14.70
N ASP A 204 -11.11 -8.03 14.11
CA ASP A 204 -11.49 -9.26 14.81
C ASP A 204 -10.88 -10.51 14.15
N ASP A 205 -10.78 -11.61 14.93
CA ASP A 205 -10.16 -12.83 14.47
C ASP A 205 -11.01 -13.64 13.47
N ALA A 206 -12.30 -13.41 13.38
CA ALA A 206 -13.15 -14.11 12.41
C ALA A 206 -12.76 -13.77 10.96
N VAL A 207 -12.30 -12.54 10.70
CA VAL A 207 -11.75 -12.15 9.40
C VAL A 207 -10.46 -12.92 9.13
N TYR A 208 -9.56 -12.99 10.12
CA TYR A 208 -8.28 -13.69 9.94
C TYR A 208 -8.45 -15.20 9.77
N GLU A 209 -9.38 -15.82 10.47
CA GLU A 209 -9.68 -17.24 10.29
C GLU A 209 -10.12 -17.56 8.86
N LYS A 210 -10.96 -16.69 8.26
CA LYS A 210 -11.39 -16.85 6.87
C LYS A 210 -10.25 -16.61 5.87
N LEU A 211 -9.48 -15.53 6.04
CA LEU A 211 -8.48 -15.11 5.06
C LEU A 211 -7.10 -15.72 5.31
N ARG A 212 -6.72 -15.96 6.56
CA ARG A 212 -5.37 -16.41 7.00
C ARG A 212 -5.35 -17.77 7.66
N ARG A 213 -6.54 -18.38 7.87
CA ARG A 213 -6.76 -19.72 8.45
C ARG A 213 -6.27 -19.86 9.90
N ARG A 214 -6.16 -18.76 10.62
CA ARG A 214 -5.81 -18.70 12.04
C ARG A 214 -6.10 -17.33 12.63
N PRO A 215 -6.32 -17.20 13.95
CA PRO A 215 -6.43 -15.91 14.63
C PRO A 215 -5.10 -15.16 14.56
N MET A 216 -5.15 -13.85 14.32
CA MET A 216 -3.96 -13.01 14.11
C MET A 216 -4.01 -11.64 14.79
N LEU A 217 -5.15 -11.22 15.33
CA LEU A 217 -5.31 -9.84 15.81
C LEU A 217 -4.29 -9.47 16.89
N GLU A 218 -4.10 -10.32 17.90
CA GLU A 218 -3.13 -10.08 18.97
C GLU A 218 -1.68 -10.14 18.47
N VAL A 219 -1.40 -10.97 17.46
CA VAL A 219 -0.09 -10.98 16.78
C VAL A 219 0.16 -9.63 16.12
N LYS A 220 -0.85 -9.08 15.41
CA LYS A 220 -0.74 -7.77 14.75
C LYS A 220 -0.47 -6.64 15.75
N LYS A 221 -1.22 -6.61 16.85
CA LYS A 221 -1.02 -5.61 17.91
C LYS A 221 0.41 -5.64 18.45
N ARG A 222 0.90 -6.83 18.85
CA ARG A 222 2.29 -6.99 19.35
C ARG A 222 3.34 -6.60 18.30
N ALA A 223 3.16 -7.00 17.05
CA ALA A 223 4.09 -6.62 15.97
C ALA A 223 4.15 -5.10 15.77
N ILE A 224 3.00 -4.40 15.81
CA ILE A 224 2.93 -2.94 15.74
C ILE A 224 3.68 -2.30 16.91
N GLU A 225 3.44 -2.78 18.13
CA GLU A 225 4.09 -2.27 19.35
C GLU A 225 5.60 -2.46 19.29
N GLN A 226 6.08 -3.63 18.91
CA GLN A 226 7.52 -3.89 18.78
C GLN A 226 8.16 -3.02 17.69
N CYS A 227 7.57 -2.94 16.50
CA CYS A 227 8.06 -2.03 15.45
C CYS A 227 8.10 -0.58 15.96
N GLY A 228 7.02 -0.13 16.62
CA GLY A 228 6.92 1.20 17.19
C GLY A 228 8.01 1.50 18.23
N ARG A 229 8.30 0.57 19.13
CA ARG A 229 9.34 0.69 20.17
C ARG A 229 10.72 0.90 19.56
N TYR A 230 11.03 0.27 18.43
CA TYR A 230 12.32 0.43 17.75
C TYR A 230 12.29 1.47 16.62
N GLY A 231 11.32 2.37 16.58
CA GLY A 231 11.28 3.46 15.61
C GLY A 231 10.93 3.06 14.18
N ILE A 232 10.45 1.84 13.95
CA ILE A 232 10.02 1.39 12.64
C ILE A 232 8.55 1.78 12.44
N GLY A 233 8.25 2.59 11.43
CA GLY A 233 6.88 2.94 11.05
C GLY A 233 6.14 1.74 10.45
N VAL A 234 4.84 1.64 10.74
CA VAL A 234 3.98 0.57 10.22
C VAL A 234 2.87 1.17 9.36
N THR A 235 2.67 0.64 8.17
CA THR A 235 1.49 0.88 7.34
C THR A 235 0.66 -0.40 7.32
N LEU A 236 -0.62 -0.31 7.69
CA LEU A 236 -1.54 -1.45 7.66
C LEU A 236 -2.00 -1.71 6.23
N VAL A 237 -1.98 -2.97 5.80
CA VAL A 237 -2.32 -3.36 4.44
C VAL A 237 -3.45 -4.39 4.46
N PRO A 238 -4.72 -3.93 4.49
CA PRO A 238 -5.87 -4.82 4.42
C PRO A 238 -6.17 -5.25 2.98
N VAL A 239 -6.35 -6.54 2.77
CA VAL A 239 -7.01 -7.07 1.57
C VAL A 239 -8.51 -7.05 1.82
N ILE A 240 -9.25 -6.30 1.00
CA ILE A 240 -10.70 -6.14 1.15
C ILE A 240 -11.42 -7.15 0.26
N VAL A 241 -12.21 -8.03 0.89
CA VAL A 241 -12.89 -9.15 0.25
C VAL A 241 -14.40 -9.04 0.50
N PRO A 242 -15.24 -9.01 -0.56
CA PRO A 242 -16.69 -8.98 -0.43
C PRO A 242 -17.24 -10.05 0.52
N GLY A 243 -18.15 -9.70 1.40
CA GLY A 243 -18.76 -10.60 2.37
C GLY A 243 -17.84 -11.09 3.51
N VAL A 244 -16.63 -10.54 3.60
CA VAL A 244 -15.68 -10.89 4.69
C VAL A 244 -15.36 -9.70 5.57
N ASN A 245 -14.88 -8.57 5.02
CA ASN A 245 -14.39 -7.44 5.80
C ASN A 245 -14.72 -6.06 5.19
N THR A 246 -15.60 -5.99 4.21
CA THR A 246 -16.04 -4.72 3.61
C THR A 246 -16.71 -3.78 4.63
N GLU A 247 -17.32 -4.32 5.68
CA GLU A 247 -17.97 -3.55 6.74
C GLU A 247 -16.99 -3.06 7.82
N GLN A 248 -15.71 -3.49 7.77
CA GLN A 248 -14.70 -3.13 8.78
C GLN A 248 -13.74 -2.02 8.33
N ILE A 249 -13.95 -1.43 7.17
CA ILE A 249 -13.05 -0.40 6.61
C ILE A 249 -12.91 0.78 7.58
N GLY A 250 -14.01 1.28 8.12
CA GLY A 250 -13.99 2.36 9.13
C GLY A 250 -13.34 1.95 10.44
N ASP A 251 -13.54 0.71 10.90
CA ASP A 251 -12.93 0.20 12.12
C ASP A 251 -11.41 0.03 11.98
N ILE A 252 -10.94 -0.42 10.81
CA ILE A 252 -9.51 -0.49 10.49
C ILE A 252 -8.87 0.91 10.51
N ILE A 253 -9.55 1.92 9.97
CA ILE A 253 -9.08 3.32 10.00
C ILE A 253 -8.99 3.82 11.44
N ARG A 254 -10.01 3.64 12.26
CA ARG A 254 -10.01 4.02 13.69
C ARG A 254 -8.92 3.30 14.46
N PHE A 255 -8.78 1.98 14.25
CA PHE A 255 -7.71 1.19 14.86
C PHE A 255 -6.33 1.76 14.52
N ALA A 256 -6.11 2.16 13.26
CA ALA A 256 -4.84 2.72 12.81
C ALA A 256 -4.55 4.10 13.42
N ILE A 257 -5.56 4.99 13.49
CA ILE A 257 -5.44 6.34 14.09
C ILE A 257 -5.05 6.23 15.56
N GLN A 258 -5.72 5.36 16.33
CA GLN A 258 -5.46 5.14 17.75
C GLN A 258 -4.05 4.61 18.07
N ARG A 259 -3.32 4.15 17.06
CA ARG A 259 -1.94 3.64 17.17
C ARG A 259 -0.90 4.54 16.50
N SER A 260 -1.30 5.78 16.17
CA SER A 260 -0.35 6.81 15.78
C SER A 260 0.50 7.21 16.99
N PRO A 261 1.81 7.44 16.87
CA PRO A 261 2.60 7.54 15.64
C PRO A 261 3.19 6.22 15.12
N TYR A 262 2.96 5.07 15.77
CA TYR A 262 3.50 3.77 15.33
C TYR A 262 2.91 3.35 13.98
N VAL A 263 1.58 3.47 13.85
CA VAL A 263 0.90 3.28 12.57
C VAL A 263 0.86 4.60 11.81
N ARG A 264 1.40 4.57 10.60
CA ARG A 264 1.60 5.74 9.72
C ARG A 264 0.53 5.85 8.64
N GLY A 265 -0.36 4.87 8.52
CA GLY A 265 -1.43 4.90 7.54
C GLY A 265 -2.04 3.53 7.27
N VAL A 266 -3.02 3.54 6.39
CA VAL A 266 -3.68 2.34 5.87
C VAL A 266 -3.57 2.34 4.34
N HIS A 267 -3.13 1.23 3.78
CA HIS A 267 -3.01 1.00 2.35
C HIS A 267 -3.97 -0.11 1.92
N PHE A 268 -5.17 0.24 1.52
CA PHE A 268 -6.22 -0.70 1.15
C PHE A 268 -5.95 -1.38 -0.18
N GLN A 269 -6.20 -2.67 -0.25
CA GLN A 269 -6.07 -3.47 -1.47
C GLN A 269 -7.37 -4.24 -1.71
N PRO A 270 -8.26 -3.79 -2.62
CA PRO A 270 -9.33 -4.65 -3.09
C PRO A 270 -8.77 -5.99 -3.59
N VAL A 271 -9.46 -7.08 -3.26
CA VAL A 271 -9.02 -8.43 -3.65
C VAL A 271 -8.81 -8.53 -5.15
N SER A 272 -7.73 -9.17 -5.55
CA SER A 272 -7.39 -9.50 -6.94
C SER A 272 -7.09 -10.98 -7.06
N TYR A 273 -7.44 -11.57 -8.19
CA TYR A 273 -7.50 -13.01 -8.37
C TYR A 273 -6.31 -13.50 -9.19
N PHE A 274 -5.14 -13.55 -8.55
CA PHE A 274 -3.94 -14.21 -9.11
C PHE A 274 -3.35 -15.22 -8.13
N GLY A 275 -2.52 -16.13 -8.66
CA GLY A 275 -1.90 -17.18 -7.87
C GLY A 275 -2.96 -18.08 -7.23
N ARG A 276 -2.84 -18.29 -5.91
CA ARG A 276 -3.82 -19.10 -5.19
C ARG A 276 -5.10 -18.33 -4.92
N ILE A 277 -6.21 -18.85 -5.46
CA ILE A 277 -7.57 -18.34 -5.27
C ILE A 277 -8.50 -19.50 -4.89
N PRO A 278 -9.54 -19.30 -4.05
CA PRO A 278 -10.45 -20.37 -3.66
C PRO A 278 -11.31 -20.86 -4.82
N GLU A 279 -11.79 -19.92 -5.65
CA GLU A 279 -12.64 -20.19 -6.83
C GLU A 279 -12.56 -19.04 -7.82
N LEU A 280 -13.06 -19.28 -9.05
CA LEU A 280 -13.10 -18.24 -10.08
C LEU A 280 -14.12 -17.16 -9.69
N PRO A 281 -13.74 -15.87 -9.74
CA PRO A 281 -14.62 -14.81 -9.29
C PRO A 281 -15.77 -14.55 -10.25
N ALA A 282 -16.96 -14.39 -9.70
CA ALA A 282 -18.07 -13.69 -10.32
C ALA A 282 -17.93 -12.16 -10.14
N ASP A 283 -18.85 -11.40 -10.71
CA ASP A 283 -18.84 -9.93 -10.54
C ASP A 283 -19.07 -9.51 -9.08
N ASP A 284 -19.90 -10.25 -8.32
CA ASP A 284 -20.19 -9.97 -6.91
C ASP A 284 -19.01 -10.27 -5.98
N ASP A 285 -18.05 -11.08 -6.44
CA ASP A 285 -16.81 -11.33 -5.68
C ASP A 285 -15.77 -10.21 -5.85
N ARG A 286 -15.99 -9.28 -6.80
CA ARG A 286 -15.10 -8.16 -7.07
C ARG A 286 -15.49 -6.93 -6.27
N TYR A 287 -14.53 -6.35 -5.58
CA TYR A 287 -14.67 -5.08 -4.89
C TYR A 287 -13.97 -3.99 -5.69
N THR A 288 -14.74 -3.04 -6.22
CA THR A 288 -14.19 -2.00 -7.11
C THR A 288 -13.59 -0.84 -6.32
N LEU A 289 -12.72 -0.06 -6.97
CA LEU A 289 -12.04 1.07 -6.33
C LEU A 289 -13.02 2.15 -5.85
N ASP A 290 -14.11 2.39 -6.57
CA ASP A 290 -15.13 3.36 -6.20
C ASP A 290 -16.02 2.89 -5.03
N GLU A 291 -16.27 1.59 -4.91
CA GLU A 291 -16.91 1.02 -3.71
C GLU A 291 -16.01 1.21 -2.48
N LEU A 292 -14.71 0.93 -2.62
CA LEU A 292 -13.76 1.16 -1.54
C LEU A 292 -13.72 2.63 -1.12
N LEU A 293 -13.69 3.54 -2.09
CA LEU A 293 -13.65 4.97 -1.83
C LEU A 293 -14.93 5.44 -1.09
N GLU A 294 -16.10 4.98 -1.53
CA GLU A 294 -17.35 5.27 -0.84
C GLU A 294 -17.33 4.72 0.59
N ALA A 295 -16.84 3.49 0.79
CA ALA A 295 -16.77 2.88 2.11
C ALA A 295 -15.79 3.61 3.04
N VAL A 296 -14.63 4.07 2.55
CA VAL A 296 -13.69 4.89 3.32
C VAL A 296 -14.36 6.16 3.83
N VAL A 297 -15.12 6.84 2.99
CA VAL A 297 -15.82 8.06 3.39
C VAL A 297 -17.00 7.75 4.33
N SER A 298 -17.91 6.87 3.95
CA SER A 298 -19.14 6.61 4.68
C SER A 298 -18.91 5.93 6.04
N GLN A 299 -17.97 4.98 6.14
CA GLN A 299 -17.67 4.26 7.37
C GLN A 299 -16.70 5.00 8.30
N SER A 300 -16.08 6.09 7.84
CA SER A 300 -15.14 6.88 8.69
C SER A 300 -15.83 7.59 9.84
N GLY A 301 -17.18 7.69 9.83
CA GLY A 301 -17.93 8.45 10.85
C GLY A 301 -17.69 9.96 10.77
N GLY A 302 -17.39 10.49 9.57
CA GLY A 302 -17.15 11.90 9.31
C GLY A 302 -15.70 12.34 9.50
N LEU A 303 -14.79 11.42 9.82
CA LEU A 303 -13.33 11.72 9.91
C LEU A 303 -12.73 12.06 8.54
N ILE A 304 -13.29 11.49 7.47
CA ILE A 304 -12.79 11.65 6.11
C ILE A 304 -13.94 12.09 5.21
N LYS A 305 -13.67 13.08 4.39
CA LYS A 305 -14.61 13.60 3.39
C LYS A 305 -14.09 13.29 1.98
N GLU A 306 -15.01 13.31 1.02
CA GLU A 306 -14.71 12.97 -0.38
C GLU A 306 -13.62 13.85 -0.99
N GLU A 307 -13.66 15.17 -0.75
CA GLU A 307 -12.68 16.14 -1.23
C GLU A 307 -11.28 15.98 -0.62
N GLN A 308 -11.12 15.11 0.37
CA GLN A 308 -9.83 14.83 1.03
C GLN A 308 -9.11 13.62 0.43
N ILE A 309 -9.69 13.00 -0.58
CA ILE A 309 -9.14 11.84 -1.28
C ILE A 309 -8.98 12.19 -2.76
N ALA A 310 -7.78 12.02 -3.28
CA ALA A 310 -7.42 12.28 -4.67
C ALA A 310 -7.05 11.00 -5.43
N PRO A 311 -7.24 10.92 -6.75
CA PRO A 311 -6.73 9.82 -7.56
C PRO A 311 -5.21 9.68 -7.46
N SER A 312 -4.69 8.47 -7.68
CA SER A 312 -3.24 8.26 -7.78
C SER A 312 -2.64 9.14 -8.87
N CYS A 313 -1.54 9.82 -8.55
CA CYS A 313 -0.82 10.66 -9.52
C CYS A 313 0.41 9.97 -10.13
N CYS A 314 0.98 8.95 -9.47
CA CYS A 314 2.14 8.21 -9.99
C CYS A 314 1.76 7.02 -10.85
N ASP A 315 0.54 6.51 -10.69
CA ASP A 315 -0.05 5.42 -11.48
C ASP A 315 -1.27 5.92 -12.25
N HIS A 316 -1.91 5.02 -12.99
CA HIS A 316 -3.19 5.34 -13.59
C HIS A 316 -4.24 5.62 -12.49
N PRO A 317 -5.10 6.65 -12.60
CA PRO A 317 -6.11 7.00 -11.59
C PRO A 317 -7.00 5.84 -11.15
N MET A 318 -7.29 4.92 -12.06
CA MET A 318 -8.06 3.71 -11.78
C MET A 318 -7.29 2.65 -10.98
N CYS A 319 -6.00 2.87 -10.67
CA CYS A 319 -5.22 1.96 -9.85
C CYS A 319 -5.34 2.26 -8.36
N GLY A 320 -5.64 3.49 -7.96
CA GLY A 320 -5.70 3.82 -6.56
C GLY A 320 -6.07 5.26 -6.25
N PHE A 321 -6.05 5.56 -4.97
CA PHE A 321 -6.24 6.90 -4.43
C PHE A 321 -5.28 7.16 -3.27
N HIS A 322 -5.18 8.42 -2.89
CA HIS A 322 -4.44 8.85 -1.70
C HIS A 322 -5.14 9.99 -0.98
N GLY A 323 -5.04 10.00 0.35
CA GLY A 323 -5.33 11.12 1.23
C GLY A 323 -4.20 11.26 2.25
N ASP A 324 -3.78 12.50 2.51
CA ASP A 324 -2.74 12.84 3.47
C ASP A 324 -3.32 13.62 4.63
N PHE A 325 -3.00 13.21 5.85
CA PHE A 325 -3.57 13.73 7.08
C PHE A 325 -2.51 13.88 8.17
N ILE A 326 -2.88 14.60 9.22
CA ILE A 326 -2.18 14.60 10.51
C ILE A 326 -3.16 14.09 11.58
N VAL A 327 -2.75 13.11 12.39
CA VAL A 327 -3.52 12.70 13.56
C VAL A 327 -3.37 13.74 14.65
N MET A 328 -4.48 14.35 15.02
CA MET A 328 -4.60 15.36 16.05
C MET A 328 -5.05 14.71 17.38
N PRO A 329 -4.88 15.39 18.53
CA PRO A 329 -5.42 14.92 19.81
C PRO A 329 -6.91 14.59 19.73
N GLY A 330 -7.34 13.54 20.45
CA GLY A 330 -8.71 13.04 20.43
C GLY A 330 -9.07 12.30 19.13
N ASP A 331 -8.11 11.62 18.52
CA ASP A 331 -8.28 10.77 17.33
C ASP A 331 -8.89 11.49 16.11
N LYS A 332 -8.68 12.80 16.01
CA LYS A 332 -9.15 13.62 14.89
C LYS A 332 -8.14 13.57 13.73
N LEU A 333 -8.62 13.71 12.52
CA LEU A 333 -7.79 13.84 11.32
C LEU A 333 -7.84 15.29 10.80
N MET A 334 -6.66 15.90 10.67
CA MET A 334 -6.49 17.17 9.94
C MET A 334 -6.07 16.84 8.51
N PRO A 335 -6.88 17.16 7.48
CA PRO A 335 -6.55 16.86 6.10
C PRO A 335 -5.47 17.81 5.57
N LEU A 336 -4.54 17.26 4.79
CA LEU A 336 -3.57 18.00 3.97
C LEU A 336 -3.88 17.87 2.48
N THR A 337 -4.66 16.86 2.07
CA THR A 337 -5.15 16.69 0.71
C THR A 337 -6.49 17.44 0.57
N ASN A 338 -6.60 18.24 -0.50
CA ASN A 338 -7.86 18.86 -0.92
C ASN A 338 -8.00 18.69 -2.45
N TYR A 339 -8.96 17.86 -2.86
CA TYR A 339 -9.19 17.52 -4.26
C TYR A 339 -10.47 18.20 -4.77
N SER A 340 -10.34 19.09 -5.73
CA SER A 340 -11.47 19.89 -6.27
C SER A 340 -12.33 19.17 -7.33
N GLY A 341 -12.04 17.88 -7.61
CA GLY A 341 -12.79 17.09 -8.60
C GLY A 341 -12.44 17.38 -10.06
N LYS A 342 -11.55 18.32 -10.33
CA LYS A 342 -10.97 18.54 -11.65
C LYS A 342 -9.64 17.78 -11.72
N THR A 343 -9.63 16.64 -12.38
CA THR A 343 -8.38 16.12 -12.95
C THR A 343 -7.99 17.16 -14.00
N GLU A 344 -7.05 18.04 -13.65
CA GLU A 344 -6.42 18.88 -14.64
C GLU A 344 -5.88 17.95 -15.72
N THR A 345 -6.30 18.18 -16.97
CA THR A 345 -5.64 17.61 -18.14
C THR A 345 -4.15 17.84 -17.92
N GLU A 346 -3.34 16.78 -17.94
CA GLU A 346 -1.88 16.98 -17.88
C GLU A 346 -1.53 17.93 -19.02
N PRO A 347 -1.17 19.20 -18.77
CA PRO A 347 -0.57 19.98 -19.80
C PRO A 347 0.74 19.27 -20.15
N GLU A 348 0.99 19.04 -21.41
CA GLU A 348 2.31 18.64 -21.86
C GLU A 348 3.31 19.66 -21.28
N GLY A 349 3.91 19.33 -20.13
CA GLY A 349 5.06 20.02 -19.59
C GLY A 349 4.97 20.76 -18.28
N GLU A 350 3.85 21.32 -17.82
CA GLU A 350 3.88 22.16 -16.59
C GLU A 350 2.54 22.15 -15.85
N GLY A 351 2.47 21.63 -14.63
CA GLY A 351 1.36 21.95 -13.74
C GLY A 351 0.72 20.88 -12.87
N CYS A 352 1.19 19.64 -12.84
CA CYS A 352 0.81 18.70 -11.81
C CYS A 352 1.67 18.93 -10.55
N CYS A 353 1.10 18.69 -9.34
CA CYS A 353 1.90 18.56 -8.10
C CYS A 353 3.11 17.61 -8.25
N CYS A 354 3.22 16.95 -9.38
CA CYS A 354 4.15 15.91 -9.72
C CYS A 354 5.40 16.37 -10.50
N GLY A 355 5.51 17.55 -11.09
CA GLY A 355 6.72 18.01 -11.82
C GLY A 355 7.35 16.97 -12.77
N PRO A 356 8.65 17.09 -13.10
CA PRO A 356 9.29 16.29 -14.15
C PRO A 356 9.37 14.76 -13.88
N ASP A 357 9.29 14.29 -12.62
CA ASP A 357 9.26 12.86 -12.28
C ASP A 357 8.19 12.56 -11.20
N PRO A 358 6.97 12.20 -11.60
CA PRO A 358 5.90 11.84 -10.67
C PRO A 358 6.28 10.68 -9.72
N ALA A 359 7.04 9.70 -10.20
CA ALA A 359 7.46 8.57 -9.39
C ALA A 359 8.45 8.98 -8.28
N GLU A 360 9.35 9.93 -8.56
CA GLU A 360 10.29 10.45 -7.57
C GLU A 360 9.55 11.22 -6.48
N LYS A 361 8.65 12.12 -6.83
CA LYS A 361 7.85 12.86 -5.85
C LYS A 361 6.99 11.95 -4.98
N ASN A 362 6.38 10.93 -5.58
CA ASN A 362 5.59 9.97 -4.81
C ASN A 362 6.48 9.14 -3.86
N ARG A 363 7.68 8.70 -4.30
CA ARG A 363 8.65 8.03 -3.40
C ARG A 363 9.00 8.88 -2.21
N GLU A 364 9.31 10.17 -2.45
CA GLU A 364 9.62 11.12 -1.39
C GLU A 364 8.45 11.31 -0.43
N PHE A 365 7.24 11.44 -0.99
CA PHE A 365 6.03 11.61 -0.20
C PHE A 365 5.78 10.40 0.69
N VAL A 366 5.67 9.20 0.10
CA VAL A 366 5.37 7.98 0.87
C VAL A 366 6.50 7.63 1.84
N GLY A 367 7.76 7.76 1.42
CA GLY A 367 8.90 7.50 2.29
C GLY A 367 8.90 8.40 3.52
N ARG A 368 8.71 9.69 3.34
CA ARG A 368 8.64 10.65 4.47
C ARG A 368 7.44 10.42 5.39
N ARG A 369 6.32 9.96 4.86
CA ARG A 369 5.11 9.72 5.65
C ARG A 369 5.17 8.39 6.41
N TRP A 370 5.73 7.35 5.81
CA TRP A 370 5.76 6.03 6.41
C TRP A 370 6.99 5.78 7.29
N GLU A 371 8.14 6.40 7.00
CA GLU A 371 9.32 6.34 7.85
C GLU A 371 9.10 7.17 9.12
N ARG A 372 9.52 6.64 10.26
CA ARG A 372 9.58 7.41 11.50
C ARG A 372 10.97 8.05 11.64
N ARG A 373 11.00 9.38 11.69
CA ARG A 373 12.23 10.18 11.80
C ARG A 373 12.34 10.92 13.13
N ASP A 374 11.42 10.72 14.01
CA ASP A 374 11.08 11.57 15.15
C ASP A 374 11.53 11.00 16.47
N LEU A 375 12.40 10.02 16.44
CA LEU A 375 13.17 9.64 17.61
C LEU A 375 14.47 10.50 17.71
N GLU A 376 14.39 11.80 17.47
CA GLU A 376 15.25 12.71 18.23
C GLU A 376 14.71 12.64 19.65
N GLU A 377 15.45 11.91 20.49
CA GLU A 377 15.20 11.72 21.91
C GLU A 377 15.11 13.08 22.60
N THR A 378 13.95 13.73 22.55
CA THR A 378 13.59 14.70 23.56
C THR A 378 13.11 13.89 24.75
N CYS A 379 14.02 13.65 25.68
CA CYS A 379 13.64 13.19 26.99
C CYS A 379 12.56 14.15 27.52
N CYS A 380 11.47 13.61 28.08
CA CYS A 380 10.40 14.39 28.70
C CYS A 380 10.89 15.36 29.80
N CYS A 381 12.13 15.24 30.24
CA CYS A 381 12.78 16.11 31.23
C CYS A 381 13.57 17.29 30.61
N GLY A 382 13.58 17.51 29.30
CA GLY A 382 14.12 18.73 28.68
C GLY A 382 15.64 18.93 28.75
N GLU A 383 16.42 17.96 29.23
CA GLU A 383 17.88 18.07 29.35
C GLU A 383 18.58 17.27 28.25
N LYS A 384 19.60 17.88 27.63
CA LYS A 384 20.50 17.23 26.71
C LYS A 384 21.31 16.17 27.42
N GLU A 385 21.11 14.92 27.09
CA GLU A 385 21.85 13.70 27.48
C GLU A 385 22.48 13.71 28.91
N PRO A 386 21.88 13.02 29.87
CA PRO A 386 22.62 12.21 30.81
C PRO A 386 22.70 10.75 30.34
N GLU A 387 23.75 10.07 30.77
CA GLU A 387 24.05 8.68 30.46
C GLU A 387 22.81 7.77 30.57
N ARG A 388 22.63 6.90 29.60
CA ARG A 388 21.42 6.09 29.24
C ARG A 388 20.75 5.26 30.36
N GLU A 389 21.15 5.35 31.59
CA GLU A 389 20.61 4.53 32.71
C GLU A 389 19.46 5.17 33.51
N ALA A 390 19.08 6.40 33.23
CA ALA A 390 18.11 7.13 34.04
C ALA A 390 16.91 7.74 33.29
N CYS A 391 16.68 7.39 32.04
CA CYS A 391 15.57 7.98 31.25
C CYS A 391 14.41 7.00 31.13
N CYS A 392 13.19 7.45 31.41
CA CYS A 392 11.94 6.71 31.32
C CYS A 392 11.61 6.17 29.91
N CYS A 393 12.36 6.59 28.89
CA CYS A 393 12.14 6.16 27.49
C CYS A 393 12.90 4.90 27.10
N GLY A 394 13.75 4.30 27.96
CA GLY A 394 14.64 3.18 27.62
C GLY A 394 14.58 1.96 28.54
N GLY A 395 13.70 1.89 29.50
CA GLY A 395 13.58 0.77 30.43
C GLY A 395 12.19 0.14 30.46
N THR A 396 12.11 -1.12 30.84
CA THR A 396 10.89 -1.88 31.10
C THR A 396 9.76 -1.02 31.65
N GLN A 397 8.56 -1.18 31.09
CA GLN A 397 7.34 -0.46 31.49
C GLN A 397 7.24 -0.36 33.03
N PRO A 398 7.11 0.85 33.60
CA PRO A 398 6.72 0.99 34.99
C PRO A 398 5.32 0.40 35.18
N GLU A 399 5.10 -0.23 36.33
CA GLU A 399 3.77 -0.69 36.72
C GLU A 399 2.78 0.50 36.72
N PRO A 400 1.48 0.28 36.43
CA PRO A 400 0.50 1.37 36.42
C PRO A 400 0.51 2.09 37.76
N GLY A 401 0.95 3.36 37.78
CA GLY A 401 1.00 4.21 38.97
C GLY A 401 2.41 4.62 39.48
N SER A 402 3.51 4.18 38.82
CA SER A 402 4.85 4.64 39.18
C SER A 402 5.33 5.75 38.23
N CYS A 403 5.61 6.93 38.74
CA CYS A 403 6.20 8.03 37.97
C CYS A 403 7.72 7.88 37.93
N CYS A 404 8.31 8.06 36.74
CA CYS A 404 9.74 7.93 36.48
C CYS A 404 10.61 9.05 37.12
N CYS A 405 10.02 10.00 37.81
CA CYS A 405 10.69 11.22 38.28
C CYS A 405 11.14 11.19 39.77
N GLY A 406 11.26 10.01 40.41
CA GLY A 406 11.79 9.88 41.79
C GLY A 406 10.74 10.05 42.90
N GLU A 407 11.13 9.73 44.14
CA GLU A 407 10.26 9.52 45.31
C GLU A 407 9.52 10.78 45.86
N THR A 408 9.57 11.90 45.19
CA THR A 408 8.76 13.08 45.55
C THR A 408 7.63 13.23 44.57
N GLN A 409 6.40 12.88 44.98
CA GLN A 409 5.19 13.08 44.17
C GLN A 409 5.09 14.56 43.80
N PRO A 410 5.23 14.93 42.51
CA PRO A 410 4.78 16.25 42.06
C PRO A 410 3.26 16.32 42.11
N GLU A 411 2.72 17.51 42.24
CA GLU A 411 1.30 17.80 42.11
C GLU A 411 0.77 17.19 40.81
N PRO A 412 -0.49 16.72 40.73
CA PRO A 412 -1.03 16.01 39.58
C PRO A 412 -1.03 16.74 38.22
N GLU A 413 -0.61 18.01 38.22
CA GLU A 413 -0.50 18.84 37.00
C GLU A 413 0.85 18.73 36.26
N SER A 414 1.78 17.89 36.68
CA SER A 414 3.13 17.79 36.08
C SER A 414 3.54 16.38 35.66
N CYS A 415 2.60 15.45 35.45
CA CYS A 415 2.93 14.12 34.97
C CYS A 415 3.20 14.13 33.46
N CYS A 416 4.41 13.69 33.05
CA CYS A 416 4.83 13.60 31.66
C CYS A 416 4.02 12.59 30.82
N CYS A 417 2.98 11.98 31.39
CA CYS A 417 2.06 11.06 30.73
C CYS A 417 0.73 11.74 30.30
N GLU A 418 0.53 13.02 30.54
CA GLU A 418 -0.60 13.76 30.00
C GLU A 418 -0.35 14.04 28.51
N GLU A 419 -1.36 13.80 27.67
CA GLU A 419 -1.35 14.21 26.27
C GLU A 419 -1.02 15.71 26.20
N GLU A 420 0.17 16.06 25.71
CA GLU A 420 0.53 17.45 25.47
C GLU A 420 -0.57 18.09 24.63
N SER A 421 -1.18 19.15 25.18
CA SER A 421 -2.09 19.99 24.42
C SER A 421 -1.30 20.65 23.29
N VAL A 422 -1.36 20.06 22.09
CA VAL A 422 -0.66 20.61 20.93
C VAL A 422 -1.28 21.96 20.58
N ASP A 423 -0.55 23.03 20.81
CA ASP A 423 -0.96 24.36 20.35
C ASP A 423 -0.71 24.46 18.83
N ILE A 424 -1.75 24.11 18.05
CA ILE A 424 -1.72 24.20 16.58
C ILE A 424 -1.56 25.64 16.05
N THR A 425 -1.66 26.65 16.90
CA THR A 425 -1.38 28.05 16.51
C THR A 425 0.12 28.33 16.48
N ASN A 426 0.93 27.53 17.16
CA ASN A 426 2.37 27.56 17.08
C ASN A 426 2.86 26.76 15.88
N MET A 427 3.51 27.40 14.93
CA MET A 427 4.02 26.77 13.71
C MET A 427 5.06 25.66 14.00
N GLU A 428 5.88 25.81 15.04
CA GLU A 428 6.89 24.82 15.40
C GLU A 428 6.24 23.52 15.91
N ASP A 429 5.27 23.63 16.81
CA ASP A 429 4.52 22.49 17.35
C ASP A 429 3.69 21.81 16.25
N PHE A 430 3.08 22.60 15.38
CA PHE A 430 2.39 22.08 14.21
C PHE A 430 3.33 21.26 13.30
N LEU A 431 4.53 21.77 12.99
CA LEU A 431 5.51 21.07 12.15
C LEU A 431 6.05 19.81 12.83
N LYS A 432 6.30 19.84 14.14
CA LYS A 432 6.66 18.65 14.92
C LYS A 432 5.54 17.60 14.83
N ARG A 433 4.28 18.00 15.05
CA ARG A 433 3.13 17.09 14.97
C ARG A 433 2.95 16.54 13.56
N ALA A 434 3.06 17.35 12.52
CA ALA A 434 2.98 16.92 11.12
C ALA A 434 4.06 15.89 10.76
N LYS A 435 5.25 16.01 11.33
CA LYS A 435 6.36 15.08 11.14
C LYS A 435 6.12 13.77 11.90
N SER A 436 5.74 13.84 13.18
CA SER A 436 5.56 12.67 14.05
C SER A 436 4.24 11.92 13.78
N HIS A 437 3.14 12.61 13.52
CA HIS A 437 1.79 12.04 13.40
C HIS A 437 1.19 12.18 12.00
N GLY A 438 2.02 12.34 10.95
CA GLY A 438 1.55 12.26 9.58
C GLY A 438 0.93 10.88 9.31
N PHE A 439 -0.22 10.86 8.63
CA PHE A 439 -1.02 9.67 8.41
C PHE A 439 -1.57 9.65 6.99
N THR A 440 -1.49 8.49 6.33
CA THR A 440 -1.98 8.37 4.96
C THR A 440 -3.11 7.35 4.85
N ILE A 441 -4.06 7.62 3.98
CA ILE A 441 -5.03 6.65 3.51
C ILE A 441 -4.83 6.49 2.02
N THR A 442 -4.36 5.32 1.62
CA THR A 442 -4.01 5.03 0.24
C THR A 442 -4.66 3.73 -0.21
N SER A 443 -4.74 3.51 -1.51
CA SER A 443 -5.19 2.22 -2.04
C SER A 443 -4.42 1.83 -3.29
N MET A 444 -4.41 0.51 -3.57
CA MET A 444 -3.95 -0.07 -4.81
C MET A 444 -4.88 -1.20 -5.25
N ALA A 445 -5.65 -0.96 -6.31
CA ALA A 445 -6.49 -1.97 -6.95
C ALA A 445 -5.70 -2.66 -8.07
N PHE A 446 -5.15 -3.81 -7.77
CA PHE A 446 -4.42 -4.63 -8.75
C PHE A 446 -5.36 -5.21 -9.80
N GLN A 447 -4.80 -5.64 -10.91
CA GLN A 447 -5.53 -6.20 -12.04
C GLN A 447 -5.13 -7.66 -12.26
N ASP A 448 -6.11 -8.54 -12.28
CA ASP A 448 -5.97 -9.95 -12.67
C ASP A 448 -6.34 -10.18 -14.16
N ALA A 449 -6.25 -11.41 -14.66
CA ALA A 449 -6.56 -11.72 -16.05
C ALA A 449 -8.02 -11.43 -16.45
N GLY A 450 -8.95 -11.38 -15.48
CA GLY A 450 -10.35 -11.02 -15.73
C GLY A 450 -10.55 -9.54 -16.07
N ASN A 451 -9.82 -8.64 -15.39
CA ASN A 451 -10.02 -7.20 -15.48
C ASN A 451 -8.78 -6.41 -15.96
N LEU A 452 -7.73 -7.07 -16.45
CA LEU A 452 -6.53 -6.41 -16.92
C LEU A 452 -6.85 -5.42 -18.04
N ASP A 453 -6.41 -4.19 -17.88
CA ASP A 453 -6.47 -3.10 -18.83
C ASP A 453 -5.04 -2.65 -19.17
N ILE A 454 -4.64 -2.76 -20.43
CA ILE A 454 -3.29 -2.44 -20.89
C ILE A 454 -2.98 -0.95 -20.73
N GLU A 455 -3.97 -0.08 -20.84
CA GLU A 455 -3.81 1.35 -20.58
C GLU A 455 -3.32 1.60 -19.14
N ARG A 456 -3.96 0.95 -18.16
CA ARG A 456 -3.54 1.02 -16.76
C ARG A 456 -2.15 0.42 -16.55
N LEU A 457 -1.91 -0.74 -17.16
CA LEU A 457 -0.65 -1.46 -17.02
C LEU A 457 0.55 -0.64 -17.48
N ARG A 458 0.41 0.13 -18.56
CA ARG A 458 1.46 0.99 -19.11
C ARG A 458 1.79 2.20 -18.24
N GLN A 459 0.93 2.53 -17.32
CA GLN A 459 1.12 3.61 -16.35
C GLN A 459 1.45 3.10 -14.95
N CYS A 460 1.80 1.83 -14.80
CA CYS A 460 2.21 1.25 -13.53
C CYS A 460 3.57 1.78 -13.10
N SER A 461 3.73 2.21 -11.86
CA SER A 461 4.99 2.65 -11.27
C SER A 461 5.56 1.66 -10.24
N LEU A 462 4.79 0.61 -9.91
CA LEU A 462 5.23 -0.50 -9.04
C LEU A 462 5.75 -1.66 -9.90
N HIS A 463 7.02 -1.96 -9.77
CA HIS A 463 7.66 -3.00 -10.58
C HIS A 463 8.26 -4.10 -9.71
N VAL A 464 8.17 -5.34 -10.20
CA VAL A 464 8.88 -6.51 -9.64
C VAL A 464 10.19 -6.68 -10.39
N TYR A 465 11.28 -6.85 -9.66
CA TYR A 465 12.57 -7.18 -10.26
C TYR A 465 12.70 -8.70 -10.44
N LYS A 466 12.96 -9.13 -11.68
CA LYS A 466 13.21 -10.53 -12.02
C LYS A 466 14.18 -10.63 -13.18
N ASP A 467 15.25 -11.40 -13.02
CA ASP A 467 16.21 -11.74 -14.07
C ASP A 467 16.73 -10.52 -14.87
N GLY A 468 17.12 -9.45 -14.15
CA GLY A 468 17.65 -8.22 -14.76
C GLY A 468 16.56 -7.29 -15.33
N LYS A 469 15.28 -7.58 -15.14
CA LYS A 469 14.16 -6.77 -15.66
C LYS A 469 13.29 -6.22 -14.54
N LYS A 470 12.76 -5.02 -14.75
CA LYS A 470 11.67 -4.44 -13.96
C LYS A 470 10.36 -4.70 -14.70
N ILE A 471 9.46 -5.47 -14.09
CA ILE A 471 8.20 -5.90 -14.70
C ILE A 471 7.04 -5.28 -13.92
N PRO A 472 6.04 -4.63 -14.55
CA PRO A 472 4.85 -4.14 -13.86
C PRO A 472 4.19 -5.22 -13.00
N PHE A 473 3.81 -4.88 -11.77
CA PHE A 473 3.32 -5.84 -10.77
C PHE A 473 2.21 -6.74 -11.33
N CYS A 474 1.17 -6.14 -11.93
CA CYS A 474 0.04 -6.91 -12.47
C CYS A 474 0.43 -7.78 -13.67
N ALA A 475 1.51 -7.47 -14.40
CA ALA A 475 2.02 -8.33 -15.48
C ALA A 475 2.84 -9.50 -14.94
N TYR A 476 3.61 -9.25 -13.86
CA TYR A 476 4.45 -10.29 -13.23
C TYR A 476 3.63 -11.42 -12.60
N TYR A 477 2.58 -11.06 -11.84
CA TYR A 477 1.70 -12.03 -11.17
C TYR A 477 0.53 -12.51 -12.05
N LEU A 478 0.47 -12.08 -13.31
CA LEU A 478 -0.59 -12.46 -14.22
C LEU A 478 -0.62 -13.98 -14.43
N SER A 479 -1.70 -14.61 -14.06
CA SER A 479 -1.91 -16.06 -14.18
C SER A 479 -3.22 -16.36 -14.89
N PRO A 480 -3.31 -17.49 -15.64
CA PRO A 480 -4.56 -17.94 -16.20
C PRO A 480 -5.62 -18.20 -15.12
N MET A 481 -6.86 -17.84 -15.43
CA MET A 481 -8.02 -18.20 -14.60
C MET A 481 -8.58 -19.54 -15.09
N GLU A 482 -8.06 -20.65 -14.55
CA GLU A 482 -8.52 -22.00 -14.85
C GLU A 482 -9.25 -22.60 -13.65
N ARG A 483 -10.31 -23.38 -13.91
CA ARG A 483 -10.96 -24.18 -12.86
C ARG A 483 -10.01 -25.32 -12.47
N GLY A 484 -9.56 -25.36 -11.22
CA GLY A 484 -8.94 -26.54 -10.62
C GLY A 484 -7.41 -26.53 -10.53
N ARG A 485 -6.80 -25.43 -10.11
CA ARG A 485 -5.45 -25.45 -9.50
C ARG A 485 -5.49 -25.29 -7.99
#